data_ee95fab8c24bc0ef7d0515d47002f6c7
#
_entry.id   ee95fab8c24bc0ef7d0515d47002f6c7
#
_cell.length_a   1.000
_cell.length_b   1.000
_cell.length_c   1.000
_cell.angle_alpha   90.00
_cell.angle_beta   90.00
_cell.angle_gamma   90.00
#
_symmetry.space_group_name_H-M   'P 1'
#
loop_
_entity.id
_entity.type
_entity.pdbx_description
1 polymer ?
#
loop_
_entity_poly.entity_id
_entity_poly.type
_entity_poly.pdbx_seq_one_letter_code
_entity_poly.pdbx_strand_id
1 'polypeptide(L)'
;MSEITMNEETLALEVPSILPLLALRDVVVYPHMQIALFVGREKSISAVDVARDSDNLVFVVAQKDSLTEEIDHDNLYQYGTVAKIVQVVNHENDENCIKVLIEGLYRAKLERIIDQDSYLTAEHSLSPMNVRLEPETQATRLLELRALFAQYAETKLRNARELIAAANKIDDVLQLLFFVATRVPLNIDVKQKFLEHDEFEAHLTELMSYLLQQSEEQQIEQTLHESVKRQMEKNQREYFLNEKMKVIQRELSDMNGGAEDDVAEIERRLSEADLPEHVRKKAENEFRKLKAMQPASSEAAVVRNYLEVILDTPWNKASKVSINLNKAQDILDSDHYGLDDVKDRSEERRVG
;
A
#
# COMPACT_ATOMS: atom_id res chain seq x y z
N MET A 1 -32.87 -21.71 29.81
CA MET A 1 -31.85 -22.55 30.47
C MET A 1 -32.26 -23.98 30.14
N SER A 2 -31.65 -24.54 29.05
CA SER A 2 -31.46 -25.57 29.16
C SER A 2 -31.43 -26.78 28.40
N GLU A 3 -31.83 -27.09 27.38
CA GLU A 3 -31.76 -28.39 26.69
C GLU A 3 -30.43 -28.61 25.94
N ILE A 4 -29.71 -27.55 25.62
CA ILE A 4 -28.45 -27.65 24.88
C ILE A 4 -27.28 -28.09 25.77
N THR A 5 -27.23 -27.65 27.01
CA THR A 5 -26.17 -27.99 27.98
C THR A 5 -26.21 -29.46 28.42
N MET A 6 -27.38 -30.07 28.48
CA MET A 6 -27.52 -31.50 28.88
C MET A 6 -27.07 -32.47 27.78
N ASN A 7 -27.17 -32.08 26.50
CA ASN A 7 -26.72 -32.91 25.39
C ASN A 7 -25.18 -32.92 25.22
N GLU A 8 -24.51 -31.79 25.47
CA GLU A 8 -23.05 -31.71 25.36
C GLU A 8 -22.32 -32.50 26.48
N GLU A 9 -22.80 -32.41 27.72
CA GLU A 9 -22.22 -33.18 28.82
C GLU A 9 -22.45 -34.69 28.66
N THR A 10 -23.57 -35.10 28.08
CA THR A 10 -23.87 -36.53 27.87
C THR A 10 -23.09 -37.12 26.71
N LEU A 11 -22.85 -36.34 25.63
CA LEU A 11 -22.00 -36.71 24.49
C LEU A 11 -20.51 -36.70 24.85
N ALA A 12 -20.08 -35.80 25.73
CA ALA A 12 -18.71 -35.75 26.22
C ALA A 12 -18.29 -36.99 27.04
N LEU A 13 -19.26 -37.70 27.63
CA LEU A 13 -19.02 -38.95 28.35
C LEU A 13 -18.76 -40.17 27.45
N GLU A 14 -19.02 -40.06 26.14
CA GLU A 14 -18.85 -41.15 25.17
C GLU A 14 -17.52 -41.00 24.36
N VAL A 15 -16.75 -39.92 24.56
CA VAL A 15 -15.48 -39.69 23.81
C VAL A 15 -14.37 -40.57 24.41
N PRO A 16 -13.75 -41.46 23.62
CA PRO A 16 -12.62 -42.26 24.10
C PRO A 16 -11.44 -41.36 24.53
N SER A 17 -10.76 -41.69 25.60
CA SER A 17 -9.62 -40.92 26.12
C SER A 17 -8.37 -40.99 25.23
N ILE A 18 -8.34 -41.93 24.30
CA ILE A 18 -7.23 -42.11 23.32
C ILE A 18 -7.84 -42.09 21.92
N LEU A 19 -7.38 -41.19 21.09
CA LEU A 19 -7.84 -41.02 19.70
C LEU A 19 -6.65 -40.98 18.71
N PRO A 20 -6.86 -41.40 17.44
CA PRO A 20 -5.88 -41.16 16.40
C PRO A 20 -5.53 -39.66 16.28
N LEU A 21 -4.23 -39.35 16.16
CA LEU A 21 -3.70 -38.00 16.16
C LEU A 21 -3.51 -37.49 14.74
N LEU A 22 -4.04 -36.31 14.46
CA LEU A 22 -3.73 -35.53 13.25
C LEU A 22 -2.98 -34.25 13.60
N ALA A 23 -1.69 -34.18 13.28
CA ALA A 23 -0.89 -32.98 13.46
C ALA A 23 -0.98 -32.10 12.21
N LEU A 24 -1.44 -30.86 12.38
CA LEU A 24 -1.64 -29.87 11.32
C LEU A 24 -0.53 -28.82 11.31
N ARG A 25 -0.05 -28.44 10.12
CA ARG A 25 1.06 -27.48 9.98
C ARG A 25 0.61 -26.02 10.13
N ASP A 26 -0.47 -25.63 9.48
CA ASP A 26 -0.83 -24.23 9.30
C ASP A 26 -2.30 -23.94 9.69
N VAL A 27 -2.96 -24.85 10.36
CA VAL A 27 -4.38 -24.74 10.66
C VAL A 27 -4.67 -25.08 12.11
N VAL A 28 -5.44 -24.21 12.78
CA VAL A 28 -6.06 -24.48 14.07
C VAL A 28 -7.53 -24.81 13.82
N VAL A 29 -7.98 -25.95 14.33
CA VAL A 29 -9.38 -26.37 14.25
C VAL A 29 -10.07 -25.99 15.56
N TYR A 30 -11.19 -25.32 15.46
CA TYR A 30 -11.99 -24.93 16.62
C TYR A 30 -13.25 -25.80 16.75
N PRO A 31 -13.82 -25.89 17.94
CA PRO A 31 -15.15 -26.52 18.14
C PRO A 31 -16.22 -25.89 17.22
N HIS A 32 -17.19 -26.70 16.80
CA HIS A 32 -18.32 -26.34 15.93
C HIS A 32 -17.91 -25.82 14.53
N MET A 33 -16.69 -26.13 14.10
CA MET A 33 -16.16 -25.69 12.83
C MET A 33 -16.01 -26.87 11.87
N GLN A 34 -16.47 -26.69 10.64
CA GLN A 34 -16.23 -27.63 9.55
C GLN A 34 -15.10 -27.12 8.65
N ILE A 35 -14.11 -27.97 8.42
CA ILE A 35 -12.95 -27.64 7.58
C ILE A 35 -12.51 -28.86 6.76
N ALA A 36 -12.09 -28.60 5.50
CA ALA A 36 -11.47 -29.59 4.66
C ALA A 36 -9.96 -29.52 4.80
N LEU A 37 -9.35 -30.62 5.17
CA LEU A 37 -7.92 -30.79 5.33
C LEU A 37 -7.34 -31.63 4.20
N PHE A 38 -6.12 -31.31 3.77
CA PHE A 38 -5.33 -32.15 2.87
C PHE A 38 -4.31 -32.91 3.71
N VAL A 39 -4.42 -34.24 3.71
CA VAL A 39 -3.59 -35.14 4.50
C VAL A 39 -2.71 -35.94 3.54
N GLY A 40 -1.39 -35.76 3.62
CA GLY A 40 -0.43 -36.41 2.73
C GLY A 40 0.68 -37.20 3.44
N ARG A 41 0.77 -37.16 4.79
CA ARG A 41 1.72 -37.97 5.55
C ARG A 41 1.17 -39.38 5.76
N GLU A 42 1.97 -40.41 5.50
CA GLU A 42 1.58 -41.80 5.67
C GLU A 42 0.98 -42.10 7.04
N LYS A 43 1.63 -41.68 8.13
CA LYS A 43 1.11 -41.83 9.50
C LYS A 43 -0.23 -41.13 9.72
N SER A 44 -0.45 -39.99 9.07
CA SER A 44 -1.71 -39.24 9.18
C SER A 44 -2.83 -39.87 8.35
N ILE A 45 -2.51 -40.43 7.18
CA ILE A 45 -3.46 -41.18 6.36
C ILE A 45 -3.90 -42.44 7.14
N SER A 46 -2.95 -43.19 7.67
CA SER A 46 -3.24 -44.36 8.49
C SER A 46 -4.10 -44.01 9.73
N ALA A 47 -3.86 -42.88 10.38
CA ALA A 47 -4.68 -42.39 11.50
C ALA A 47 -6.12 -42.10 11.06
N VAL A 48 -6.35 -41.53 9.86
CA VAL A 48 -7.69 -41.30 9.30
C VAL A 48 -8.37 -42.63 9.00
N ASP A 49 -7.68 -43.59 8.43
CA ASP A 49 -8.27 -44.92 8.13
C ASP A 49 -8.67 -45.65 9.41
N VAL A 50 -7.84 -45.69 10.45
CA VAL A 50 -8.17 -46.27 11.75
C VAL A 50 -9.35 -45.54 12.38
N ALA A 51 -9.42 -44.22 12.30
CA ALA A 51 -10.57 -43.47 12.83
C ALA A 51 -11.86 -43.82 12.12
N ARG A 52 -11.84 -44.03 10.79
CA ARG A 52 -13.01 -44.42 10.01
C ARG A 52 -13.54 -45.85 10.35
N ASP A 53 -12.64 -46.73 10.70
CA ASP A 53 -12.99 -48.10 11.07
C ASP A 53 -13.54 -48.19 12.51
N SER A 54 -13.44 -47.06 13.28
CA SER A 54 -13.99 -46.94 14.65
C SER A 54 -15.11 -45.90 14.70
N ASP A 55 -14.98 -44.88 15.56
CA ASP A 55 -16.03 -43.90 15.86
C ASP A 55 -16.02 -42.65 14.96
N ASN A 56 -15.16 -42.62 13.94
CA ASN A 56 -14.87 -41.46 13.09
C ASN A 56 -14.34 -40.27 13.89
N LEU A 57 -13.77 -40.48 15.07
CA LEU A 57 -13.21 -39.45 15.90
C LEU A 57 -11.70 -39.39 15.77
N VAL A 58 -11.15 -38.16 15.69
CA VAL A 58 -9.72 -37.87 15.65
C VAL A 58 -9.40 -36.74 16.60
N PHE A 59 -8.18 -36.76 17.18
CA PHE A 59 -7.67 -35.62 17.90
C PHE A 59 -6.80 -34.79 16.95
N VAL A 60 -7.15 -33.52 16.77
CA VAL A 60 -6.50 -32.61 15.84
C VAL A 60 -5.77 -31.52 16.61
N VAL A 61 -4.49 -31.35 16.34
CA VAL A 61 -3.64 -30.35 17.00
C VAL A 61 -2.70 -29.68 16.02
N ALA A 62 -2.42 -28.39 16.23
CA ALA A 62 -1.51 -27.64 15.40
C ALA A 62 -0.03 -27.88 15.82
N GLN A 63 0.86 -27.84 14.84
CA GLN A 63 2.32 -27.83 15.06
C GLN A 63 2.80 -26.40 15.34
N LYS A 64 3.78 -26.26 16.25
CA LYS A 64 4.45 -24.96 16.53
C LYS A 64 5.33 -24.51 15.36
N ASP A 65 5.98 -25.48 14.71
CA ASP A 65 6.83 -25.21 13.53
C ASP A 65 6.34 -26.06 12.35
N SER A 66 5.94 -25.39 11.28
CA SER A 66 5.48 -26.04 10.05
C SER A 66 6.57 -26.77 9.27
N LEU A 67 7.85 -26.46 9.53
CA LEU A 67 9.00 -27.05 8.83
C LEU A 67 9.42 -28.39 9.43
N THR A 68 9.07 -28.65 10.66
CA THR A 68 9.44 -29.89 11.37
C THR A 68 8.65 -31.08 10.86
N GLU A 69 9.32 -32.14 10.41
CA GLU A 69 8.68 -33.37 9.95
C GLU A 69 8.35 -34.32 11.09
N GLU A 70 9.17 -34.35 12.11
CA GLU A 70 8.96 -35.17 13.29
C GLU A 70 7.89 -34.61 14.19
N ILE A 71 6.95 -35.48 14.62
CA ILE A 71 5.83 -35.13 15.48
C ILE A 71 6.17 -35.57 16.89
N ASP A 72 6.70 -34.66 17.68
CA ASP A 72 6.99 -34.82 19.09
C ASP A 72 6.11 -33.95 19.96
N HIS A 73 5.97 -34.28 21.24
CA HIS A 73 5.20 -33.50 22.20
C HIS A 73 5.65 -32.03 22.29
N ASP A 74 6.95 -31.76 22.13
CA ASP A 74 7.52 -30.42 22.22
C ASP A 74 7.19 -29.57 20.98
N ASN A 75 6.96 -30.20 19.83
CA ASN A 75 6.64 -29.55 18.55
C ASN A 75 5.14 -29.33 18.34
N LEU A 76 4.29 -29.88 19.19
CA LEU A 76 2.86 -29.68 19.17
C LEU A 76 2.41 -28.67 20.23
N TYR A 77 1.28 -28.00 19.95
CA TYR A 77 0.60 -27.22 20.96
C TYR A 77 -0.09 -28.12 21.99
N GLN A 78 -0.32 -27.62 23.19
CA GLN A 78 -0.94 -28.40 24.26
C GLN A 78 -2.44 -28.61 24.10
N TYR A 79 -3.11 -27.66 23.43
CA TYR A 79 -4.53 -27.74 23.21
C TYR A 79 -4.84 -28.02 21.74
N GLY A 80 -5.76 -28.92 21.54
CA GLY A 80 -6.28 -29.30 20.24
C GLY A 80 -7.82 -29.47 20.32
N THR A 81 -8.36 -30.09 19.31
CA THR A 81 -9.79 -30.29 19.17
C THR A 81 -10.08 -31.74 18.83
N VAL A 82 -10.98 -32.35 19.58
CA VAL A 82 -11.61 -33.62 19.17
C VAL A 82 -12.54 -33.32 18.01
N ALA A 83 -12.29 -33.93 16.87
CA ALA A 83 -13.05 -33.70 15.65
C ALA A 83 -13.63 -35.00 15.10
N LYS A 84 -14.76 -34.88 14.42
CA LYS A 84 -15.41 -35.98 13.70
C LYS A 84 -15.08 -35.91 12.22
N ILE A 85 -14.71 -37.04 11.65
CA ILE A 85 -14.55 -37.18 10.20
C ILE A 85 -15.95 -37.26 9.59
N VAL A 86 -16.28 -36.27 8.73
CA VAL A 86 -17.55 -36.19 8.03
C VAL A 86 -17.48 -36.88 6.68
N GLN A 87 -16.38 -36.64 5.94
CA GLN A 87 -16.20 -37.20 4.61
C GLN A 87 -14.69 -37.31 4.29
N VAL A 88 -14.32 -38.38 3.60
CA VAL A 88 -12.98 -38.58 3.03
C VAL A 88 -13.13 -38.76 1.52
N VAL A 89 -12.34 -38.00 0.77
CA VAL A 89 -12.31 -38.04 -0.70
C VAL A 89 -10.86 -38.20 -1.13
N ASN A 90 -10.59 -39.21 -1.95
CA ASN A 90 -9.26 -39.39 -2.53
C ASN A 90 -8.98 -38.27 -3.54
N HIS A 91 -7.78 -37.76 -3.56
CA HIS A 91 -7.41 -36.72 -4.50
C HIS A 91 -7.15 -37.35 -5.88
N GLU A 92 -7.88 -36.87 -6.92
CA GLU A 92 -7.84 -37.49 -8.27
C GLU A 92 -6.44 -37.42 -8.96
N ASN A 93 -5.59 -36.49 -8.53
CA ASN A 93 -4.27 -36.24 -9.13
C ASN A 93 -3.07 -36.64 -8.28
N ASP A 94 -3.27 -37.13 -7.06
CA ASP A 94 -2.19 -37.51 -6.13
C ASP A 94 -2.63 -38.67 -5.25
N GLU A 95 -2.13 -39.87 -5.57
CA GLU A 95 -2.44 -41.11 -4.83
C GLU A 95 -2.00 -41.07 -3.35
N ASN A 96 -1.08 -40.16 -3.01
CA ASN A 96 -0.54 -40.01 -1.67
C ASN A 96 -1.21 -38.89 -0.84
N CYS A 97 -2.27 -38.27 -1.34
CA CYS A 97 -2.97 -37.20 -0.66
C CYS A 97 -4.48 -37.44 -0.59
N ILE A 98 -5.05 -37.37 0.60
CA ILE A 98 -6.49 -37.48 0.80
C ILE A 98 -7.06 -36.15 1.29
N LYS A 99 -8.27 -35.83 0.84
CA LYS A 99 -9.03 -34.70 1.35
C LYS A 99 -10.03 -35.16 2.39
N VAL A 100 -9.88 -34.71 3.61
CA VAL A 100 -10.71 -35.08 4.74
C VAL A 100 -11.52 -33.87 5.20
N LEU A 101 -12.86 -33.99 5.19
CA LEU A 101 -13.75 -33.02 5.81
C LEU A 101 -13.96 -33.41 7.24
N ILE A 102 -13.58 -32.56 8.17
CA ILE A 102 -13.74 -32.75 9.60
C ILE A 102 -14.65 -31.68 10.20
N GLU A 103 -15.30 -32.05 11.31
CA GLU A 103 -16.09 -31.15 12.16
C GLU A 103 -15.50 -31.17 13.57
N GLY A 104 -15.03 -30.03 14.07
CA GLY A 104 -14.55 -29.87 15.43
C GLY A 104 -15.72 -30.03 16.41
N LEU A 105 -15.55 -30.85 17.44
CA LEU A 105 -16.56 -31.10 18.46
C LEU A 105 -16.22 -30.43 19.78
N TYR A 106 -15.10 -30.84 20.38
CA TYR A 106 -14.73 -30.42 21.73
C TYR A 106 -13.27 -29.95 21.78
N ARG A 107 -13.01 -28.90 22.52
CA ARG A 107 -11.65 -28.54 22.93
C ARG A 107 -11.11 -29.59 23.90
N ALA A 108 -9.88 -30.01 23.68
CA ALA A 108 -9.22 -30.96 24.57
C ALA A 108 -7.74 -30.66 24.71
N LYS A 109 -7.19 -31.02 25.85
CA LYS A 109 -5.76 -30.87 26.16
C LYS A 109 -5.04 -32.18 25.83
N LEU A 110 -3.91 -32.06 25.13
CA LEU A 110 -3.02 -33.17 24.85
C LEU A 110 -2.20 -33.53 26.11
N GLU A 111 -2.36 -34.75 26.60
CA GLU A 111 -1.62 -35.24 27.76
C GLU A 111 -0.40 -36.05 27.32
N ARG A 112 -0.56 -36.90 26.32
CA ARG A 112 0.53 -37.78 25.85
C ARG A 112 0.32 -38.22 24.42
N ILE A 113 1.44 -38.37 23.69
CA ILE A 113 1.49 -38.97 22.34
C ILE A 113 1.97 -40.44 22.51
N ILE A 114 1.32 -41.34 21.82
CA ILE A 114 1.66 -42.75 21.76
C ILE A 114 1.90 -43.15 20.31
N ASP A 115 3.11 -43.58 19.96
CA ASP A 115 3.43 -44.09 18.63
C ASP A 115 3.00 -45.57 18.49
N GLN A 116 2.19 -45.85 17.47
CA GLN A 116 1.67 -47.18 17.14
C GLN A 116 2.36 -47.72 15.87
N ASP A 117 3.63 -47.34 15.62
CA ASP A 117 4.42 -47.64 14.43
C ASP A 117 3.83 -47.12 13.12
N SER A 118 2.56 -47.47 12.80
CA SER A 118 1.90 -47.05 11.56
C SER A 118 1.18 -45.72 11.68
N TYR A 119 0.76 -45.31 12.86
CA TYR A 119 0.10 -44.01 13.10
C TYR A 119 0.34 -43.54 14.54
N LEU A 120 -0.01 -42.29 14.82
CA LEU A 120 0.09 -41.70 16.15
C LEU A 120 -1.27 -41.63 16.81
N THR A 121 -1.27 -41.83 18.13
CA THR A 121 -2.46 -41.60 18.97
C THR A 121 -2.19 -40.57 20.05
N ALA A 122 -3.20 -39.83 20.42
CA ALA A 122 -3.18 -38.85 21.49
C ALA A 122 -4.04 -39.32 22.67
N GLU A 123 -3.43 -39.38 23.85
CA GLU A 123 -4.17 -39.40 25.10
C GLU A 123 -4.53 -37.95 25.45
N HIS A 124 -5.80 -37.68 25.68
CA HIS A 124 -6.29 -36.31 25.87
C HIS A 124 -7.32 -36.22 26.98
N SER A 125 -7.49 -35.05 27.54
CA SER A 125 -8.54 -34.69 28.49
C SER A 125 -9.42 -33.58 27.93
N LEU A 126 -10.74 -33.74 28.02
CA LEU A 126 -11.67 -32.69 27.57
C LEU A 126 -11.52 -31.43 28.44
N SER A 127 -11.46 -30.29 27.82
CA SER A 127 -11.28 -29.00 28.49
C SER A 127 -12.23 -27.96 27.89
N PRO A 128 -13.53 -28.01 28.27
CA PRO A 128 -14.52 -27.08 27.74
C PRO A 128 -14.19 -25.64 28.12
N MET A 129 -14.40 -24.70 27.20
CA MET A 129 -14.25 -23.28 27.47
C MET A 129 -15.44 -22.78 28.31
N ASN A 130 -15.14 -22.19 29.47
CA ASN A 130 -16.15 -21.58 30.33
C ASN A 130 -16.27 -20.08 30.06
N VAL A 131 -16.94 -19.70 28.97
CA VAL A 131 -17.26 -18.31 28.69
C VAL A 131 -18.57 -17.94 29.38
N ARG A 132 -18.49 -17.08 30.40
CA ARG A 132 -19.68 -16.55 31.10
C ARG A 132 -19.77 -15.04 30.79
N LEU A 133 -20.69 -14.70 29.92
CA LEU A 133 -21.03 -13.30 29.62
C LEU A 133 -22.47 -13.03 30.06
N GLU A 134 -22.70 -11.81 30.55
CA GLU A 134 -24.04 -11.29 30.73
C GLU A 134 -24.79 -11.25 29.39
N PRO A 135 -26.07 -11.61 29.31
CA PRO A 135 -26.82 -11.71 28.05
C PRO A 135 -26.81 -10.42 27.23
N GLU A 136 -26.84 -9.26 27.87
CA GLU A 136 -26.77 -7.95 27.19
C GLU A 136 -25.41 -7.70 26.58
N THR A 137 -24.33 -8.07 27.29
CA THR A 137 -22.96 -7.98 26.79
C THR A 137 -22.74 -8.92 25.62
N GLN A 138 -23.25 -10.16 25.71
CA GLN A 138 -23.16 -11.15 24.63
C GLN A 138 -23.85 -10.62 23.35
N ALA A 139 -25.07 -10.09 23.45
CA ALA A 139 -25.79 -9.55 22.31
C ALA A 139 -25.07 -8.36 21.67
N THR A 140 -24.50 -7.48 22.48
CA THR A 140 -23.73 -6.33 22.00
C THR A 140 -22.48 -6.79 21.25
N ARG A 141 -21.70 -7.70 21.84
CA ARG A 141 -20.48 -8.24 21.22
C ARG A 141 -20.75 -8.99 19.92
N LEU A 142 -21.84 -9.74 19.85
CA LEU A 142 -22.29 -10.38 18.61
C LEU A 142 -22.54 -9.37 17.50
N LEU A 143 -23.24 -8.29 17.79
CA LEU A 143 -23.54 -7.26 16.80
C LEU A 143 -22.27 -6.54 16.34
N GLU A 144 -21.39 -6.17 17.27
CA GLU A 144 -20.11 -5.51 16.96
C GLU A 144 -19.23 -6.40 16.07
N LEU A 145 -19.03 -7.68 16.46
CA LEU A 145 -18.18 -8.59 15.69
C LEU A 145 -18.78 -8.91 14.32
N ARG A 146 -20.11 -9.08 14.20
CA ARG A 146 -20.79 -9.28 12.91
C ARG A 146 -20.60 -8.07 11.98
N ALA A 147 -20.73 -6.84 12.51
CA ALA A 147 -20.56 -5.61 11.73
C ALA A 147 -19.14 -5.47 11.20
N LEU A 148 -18.13 -5.66 12.06
CA LEU A 148 -16.72 -5.60 11.67
C LEU A 148 -16.34 -6.70 10.67
N PHE A 149 -16.82 -7.92 10.90
CA PHE A 149 -16.58 -9.03 9.97
C PHE A 149 -17.25 -8.79 8.61
N ALA A 150 -18.48 -8.25 8.58
CA ALA A 150 -19.15 -7.92 7.33
C ALA A 150 -18.33 -6.91 6.50
N GLN A 151 -17.87 -5.85 7.14
CA GLN A 151 -17.02 -4.84 6.49
C GLN A 151 -15.71 -5.45 5.96
N TYR A 152 -15.05 -6.28 6.76
CA TYR A 152 -13.84 -6.99 6.34
C TYR A 152 -14.11 -7.95 5.18
N ALA A 153 -15.17 -8.76 5.28
CA ALA A 153 -15.51 -9.77 4.28
C ALA A 153 -15.82 -9.16 2.91
N GLU A 154 -16.62 -8.09 2.87
CA GLU A 154 -16.96 -7.39 1.62
C GLU A 154 -15.73 -6.90 0.86
N THR A 155 -14.66 -6.61 1.56
CA THR A 155 -13.46 -6.01 0.99
C THR A 155 -12.35 -7.02 0.68
N LYS A 156 -12.20 -8.06 1.49
CA LYS A 156 -11.06 -8.99 1.42
C LYS A 156 -11.44 -10.42 0.98
N LEU A 157 -12.72 -10.83 1.10
CA LEU A 157 -13.12 -12.21 0.86
C LEU A 157 -13.95 -12.36 -0.43
N ARG A 158 -13.65 -13.41 -1.21
CA ARG A 158 -14.33 -13.66 -2.49
C ARG A 158 -15.82 -13.99 -2.34
N ASN A 159 -16.19 -14.75 -1.28
CA ASN A 159 -17.55 -15.22 -1.03
C ASN A 159 -18.21 -14.43 0.13
N ALA A 160 -18.01 -13.11 0.17
CA ALA A 160 -18.44 -12.25 1.27
C ALA A 160 -19.93 -12.46 1.66
N ARG A 161 -20.83 -12.46 0.69
CA ARG A 161 -22.27 -12.57 0.94
C ARG A 161 -22.66 -13.89 1.66
N GLU A 162 -22.07 -14.99 1.24
CA GLU A 162 -22.33 -16.30 1.86
C GLU A 162 -21.76 -16.38 3.27
N LEU A 163 -20.55 -15.84 3.47
CA LEU A 163 -19.87 -15.82 4.76
C LEU A 163 -20.57 -14.89 5.76
N ILE A 164 -21.04 -13.73 5.32
CA ILE A 164 -21.83 -12.80 6.15
C ILE A 164 -23.17 -13.47 6.54
N ALA A 165 -23.84 -14.11 5.56
CA ALA A 165 -25.08 -14.82 5.86
C ALA A 165 -24.88 -16.00 6.84
N ALA A 166 -23.74 -16.69 6.78
CA ALA A 166 -23.38 -17.73 7.72
C ALA A 166 -23.09 -17.16 9.12
N ALA A 167 -22.31 -16.07 9.20
CA ALA A 167 -22.00 -15.38 10.44
C ALA A 167 -23.26 -14.86 11.15
N ASN A 168 -24.25 -14.38 10.39
CA ASN A 168 -25.52 -13.89 10.95
C ASN A 168 -26.41 -14.99 11.55
N LYS A 169 -26.16 -16.25 11.23
CA LYS A 169 -26.90 -17.41 11.80
C LYS A 169 -26.31 -17.93 13.11
N ILE A 170 -25.11 -17.49 13.45
CA ILE A 170 -24.41 -17.95 14.66
C ILE A 170 -24.82 -17.04 15.81
N ASP A 171 -25.56 -17.56 16.78
CA ASP A 171 -26.07 -16.82 17.93
C ASP A 171 -25.17 -16.91 19.17
N ASP A 172 -24.16 -17.74 19.15
CA ASP A 172 -23.11 -17.82 20.16
C ASP A 172 -21.89 -16.98 19.78
N VAL A 173 -21.45 -16.15 20.72
CA VAL A 173 -20.35 -15.20 20.46
C VAL A 173 -18.99 -15.89 20.36
N LEU A 174 -18.78 -17.00 21.09
CA LEU A 174 -17.58 -17.81 21.02
C LEU A 174 -17.49 -18.54 19.68
N GLN A 175 -18.59 -19.13 19.23
CA GLN A 175 -18.66 -19.75 17.90
C GLN A 175 -18.42 -18.71 16.78
N LEU A 176 -18.96 -17.50 16.93
CA LEU A 176 -18.72 -16.43 15.97
C LEU A 176 -17.26 -15.98 15.97
N LEU A 177 -16.61 -15.87 17.12
CA LEU A 177 -15.18 -15.57 17.23
C LEU A 177 -14.36 -16.61 16.44
N PHE A 178 -14.60 -17.88 16.68
CA PHE A 178 -13.91 -18.98 15.98
C PHE A 178 -14.20 -18.98 14.48
N PHE A 179 -15.46 -18.74 14.10
CA PHE A 179 -15.84 -18.62 12.70
C PHE A 179 -15.09 -17.51 11.99
N VAL A 180 -14.96 -16.36 12.61
CA VAL A 180 -14.22 -15.21 12.05
C VAL A 180 -12.71 -15.47 12.04
N ALA A 181 -12.14 -15.95 13.16
CA ALA A 181 -10.70 -16.20 13.30
C ALA A 181 -10.13 -17.14 12.23
N THR A 182 -10.94 -18.10 11.75
CA THR A 182 -10.50 -19.02 10.69
C THR A 182 -10.43 -18.39 9.30
N ARG A 183 -11.16 -17.30 9.07
CA ARG A 183 -11.28 -16.62 7.78
C ARG A 183 -10.39 -15.41 7.66
N VAL A 184 -9.78 -15.04 8.78
CA VAL A 184 -8.83 -13.92 8.86
C VAL A 184 -7.40 -14.48 8.81
N PRO A 185 -6.46 -13.88 8.07
CA PRO A 185 -5.09 -14.34 7.96
C PRO A 185 -4.25 -13.95 9.20
N LEU A 186 -4.67 -14.42 10.37
CA LEU A 186 -3.92 -14.31 11.60
C LEU A 186 -2.79 -15.36 11.64
N ASN A 187 -1.71 -15.04 12.33
CA ASN A 187 -0.65 -16.01 12.61
C ASN A 187 -1.19 -17.19 13.41
N ILE A 188 -0.61 -18.37 13.20
CA ILE A 188 -1.04 -19.60 13.87
C ILE A 188 -0.95 -19.49 15.39
N ASP A 189 0.07 -18.80 15.92
CA ASP A 189 0.25 -18.56 17.35
C ASP A 189 -0.92 -17.77 17.96
N VAL A 190 -1.43 -16.77 17.24
CA VAL A 190 -2.59 -15.97 17.68
C VAL A 190 -3.86 -16.82 17.64
N LYS A 191 -4.05 -17.57 16.55
CA LYS A 191 -5.19 -18.51 16.44
C LYS A 191 -5.16 -19.57 17.53
N GLN A 192 -3.99 -20.08 17.84
CA GLN A 192 -3.83 -21.09 18.87
C GLN A 192 -4.13 -20.54 20.28
N LYS A 193 -3.72 -19.31 20.59
CA LYS A 193 -4.09 -18.63 21.83
C LYS A 193 -5.60 -18.57 22.06
N PHE A 194 -6.38 -18.35 20.99
CA PHE A 194 -7.84 -18.34 21.08
C PHE A 194 -8.41 -19.71 21.48
N LEU A 195 -7.70 -20.78 21.22
CA LEU A 195 -8.06 -22.12 21.66
C LEU A 195 -7.52 -22.46 23.06
N GLU A 196 -6.32 -21.95 23.42
CA GLU A 196 -5.63 -22.35 24.65
C GLU A 196 -6.15 -21.65 25.90
N HIS A 197 -6.45 -20.35 25.80
CA HIS A 197 -6.77 -19.52 26.95
C HIS A 197 -8.27 -19.24 27.08
N ASP A 198 -8.76 -19.19 28.31
CA ASP A 198 -10.16 -18.88 28.64
C ASP A 198 -10.43 -17.35 28.72
N GLU A 199 -9.46 -16.53 28.29
CA GLU A 199 -9.54 -15.05 28.29
C GLU A 199 -10.33 -14.54 27.08
N PHE A 200 -11.58 -14.91 26.99
CA PHE A 200 -12.46 -14.63 25.85
C PHE A 200 -12.49 -13.13 25.47
N GLU A 201 -12.66 -12.22 26.44
CA GLU A 201 -12.74 -10.78 26.18
C GLU A 201 -11.44 -10.22 25.57
N ALA A 202 -10.27 -10.73 26.00
CA ALA A 202 -8.99 -10.34 25.43
C ALA A 202 -8.89 -10.80 23.96
N HIS A 203 -9.27 -12.05 23.67
CA HIS A 203 -9.26 -12.60 22.33
C HIS A 203 -10.23 -11.90 21.38
N LEU A 204 -11.42 -11.60 21.88
CA LEU A 204 -12.41 -10.84 21.14
C LEU A 204 -11.89 -9.45 20.79
N THR A 205 -11.28 -8.76 21.78
CA THR A 205 -10.70 -7.43 21.58
C THR A 205 -9.54 -7.48 20.58
N GLU A 206 -8.66 -8.48 20.65
CA GLU A 206 -7.55 -8.66 19.72
C GLU A 206 -8.07 -8.87 18.29
N LEU A 207 -9.05 -9.75 18.11
CA LEU A 207 -9.65 -10.01 16.79
C LEU A 207 -10.36 -8.77 16.23
N MET A 208 -11.14 -8.07 17.06
CA MET A 208 -11.85 -6.85 16.65
C MET A 208 -10.87 -5.74 16.29
N SER A 209 -9.80 -5.57 17.06
CA SER A 209 -8.74 -4.60 16.76
C SER A 209 -8.06 -4.88 15.41
N TYR A 210 -7.79 -6.14 15.13
CA TYR A 210 -7.26 -6.56 13.84
C TYR A 210 -8.21 -6.22 12.69
N LEU A 211 -9.50 -6.53 12.83
CA LEU A 211 -10.50 -6.22 11.79
C LEU A 211 -10.64 -4.72 11.55
N LEU A 212 -10.61 -3.90 12.62
CA LEU A 212 -10.64 -2.45 12.54
C LEU A 212 -9.41 -1.91 11.79
N GLN A 213 -8.22 -2.35 12.17
CA GLN A 213 -6.99 -1.95 11.50
C GLN A 213 -7.02 -2.26 10.00
N GLN A 214 -7.48 -3.46 9.62
CA GLN A 214 -7.60 -3.83 8.22
C GLN A 214 -8.60 -2.96 7.45
N SER A 215 -9.68 -2.52 8.11
CA SER A 215 -10.65 -1.60 7.54
C SER A 215 -10.07 -0.19 7.33
N GLU A 216 -9.33 0.33 8.31
CA GLU A 216 -8.66 1.63 8.23
C GLU A 216 -7.58 1.66 7.14
N GLU A 217 -6.72 0.64 7.09
CA GLU A 217 -5.69 0.49 6.04
C GLU A 217 -6.31 0.55 4.64
N GLN A 218 -7.44 -0.11 4.45
CA GLN A 218 -8.13 -0.11 3.17
C GLN A 218 -8.74 1.26 2.82
N GLN A 219 -9.32 1.97 3.78
CA GLN A 219 -9.83 3.33 3.54
C GLN A 219 -8.70 4.28 3.12
N ILE A 220 -7.54 4.16 3.76
CA ILE A 220 -6.35 4.92 3.39
C ILE A 220 -5.90 4.58 1.97
N GLU A 221 -5.84 3.29 1.62
CA GLU A 221 -5.45 2.82 0.29
C GLU A 221 -6.42 3.32 -0.80
N GLN A 222 -7.73 3.26 -0.56
CA GLN A 222 -8.74 3.79 -1.49
C GLN A 222 -8.59 5.30 -1.67
N THR A 223 -8.43 6.05 -0.58
CA THR A 223 -8.24 7.51 -0.63
C THR A 223 -6.97 7.87 -1.40
N LEU A 224 -5.88 7.14 -1.18
CA LEU A 224 -4.63 7.32 -1.89
C LEU A 224 -4.79 7.02 -3.39
N HIS A 225 -5.43 5.91 -3.71
CA HIS A 225 -5.69 5.53 -5.11
C HIS A 225 -6.53 6.56 -5.85
N GLU A 226 -7.59 7.08 -5.23
CA GLU A 226 -8.41 8.14 -5.79
C GLU A 226 -7.61 9.45 -5.98
N SER A 227 -6.76 9.81 -5.02
CA SER A 227 -5.94 11.02 -5.12
C SER A 227 -4.91 10.92 -6.24
N VAL A 228 -4.25 9.76 -6.39
CA VAL A 228 -3.33 9.48 -7.49
C VAL A 228 -4.04 9.52 -8.83
N LYS A 229 -5.22 8.90 -8.93
CA LYS A 229 -6.04 8.92 -10.15
C LYS A 229 -6.40 10.35 -10.56
N ARG A 230 -6.89 11.17 -9.62
CA ARG A 230 -7.19 12.60 -9.88
C ARG A 230 -5.96 13.37 -10.35
N GLN A 231 -4.81 13.12 -9.73
CA GLN A 231 -3.56 13.79 -10.13
C GLN A 231 -3.12 13.37 -11.54
N MET A 232 -3.24 12.09 -11.88
CA MET A 232 -2.95 11.60 -13.23
C MET A 232 -3.90 12.21 -14.29
N GLU A 233 -5.20 12.25 -14.00
CA GLU A 233 -6.19 12.88 -14.89
C GLU A 233 -5.90 14.38 -15.09
N LYS A 234 -5.50 15.09 -14.02
CA LYS A 234 -5.09 16.49 -14.10
C LYS A 234 -3.86 16.69 -14.97
N ASN A 235 -2.82 15.89 -14.76
CA ASN A 235 -1.60 15.95 -15.53
C ASN A 235 -1.84 15.63 -17.02
N GLN A 236 -2.66 14.62 -17.33
CA GLN A 236 -3.03 14.30 -18.72
C GLN A 236 -3.80 15.45 -19.37
N ARG A 237 -4.70 16.09 -18.63
CA ARG A 237 -5.47 17.25 -19.14
C ARG A 237 -4.55 18.44 -19.38
N GLU A 238 -3.62 18.74 -18.49
CA GLU A 238 -2.60 19.78 -18.66
C GLU A 238 -1.72 19.51 -19.89
N TYR A 239 -1.25 18.28 -20.04
CA TYR A 239 -0.46 17.88 -21.22
C TYR A 239 -1.25 18.08 -22.51
N PHE A 240 -2.49 17.60 -22.56
CA PHE A 240 -3.36 17.74 -23.73
C PHE A 240 -3.65 19.22 -24.08
N LEU A 241 -3.89 20.06 -23.06
CA LEU A 241 -4.10 21.49 -23.27
C LEU A 241 -2.84 22.19 -23.79
N ASN A 242 -1.67 21.83 -23.26
CA ASN A 242 -0.39 22.35 -23.72
C ASN A 242 -0.08 21.96 -25.18
N GLU A 243 -0.35 20.71 -25.56
CA GLU A 243 -0.21 20.27 -26.95
C GLU A 243 -1.19 20.97 -27.88
N LYS A 244 -2.44 21.13 -27.47
CA LYS A 244 -3.42 21.94 -28.23
C LYS A 244 -2.93 23.39 -28.40
N MET A 245 -2.39 23.99 -27.35
CA MET A 245 -1.89 25.35 -27.41
C MET A 245 -0.74 25.49 -28.40
N LYS A 246 0.21 24.51 -28.42
CA LYS A 246 1.30 24.48 -29.40
C LYS A 246 0.78 24.36 -30.85
N VAL A 247 -0.22 23.52 -31.08
CA VAL A 247 -0.82 23.37 -32.41
C VAL A 247 -1.49 24.66 -32.85
N ILE A 248 -2.29 25.28 -31.97
CA ILE A 248 -2.94 26.57 -32.27
C ILE A 248 -1.91 27.66 -32.51
N GLN A 249 -0.81 27.72 -31.76
CA GLN A 249 0.28 28.68 -31.99
C GLN A 249 0.93 28.47 -33.35
N ARG A 250 1.17 27.21 -33.77
CA ARG A 250 1.69 26.91 -35.12
C ARG A 250 0.75 27.38 -36.23
N GLU A 251 -0.56 27.05 -36.10
CA GLU A 251 -1.55 27.49 -37.07
C GLU A 251 -1.64 29.03 -37.17
N LEU A 252 -1.57 29.74 -36.04
CA LEU A 252 -1.56 31.20 -35.99
C LEU A 252 -0.27 31.77 -36.60
N SER A 253 0.87 31.12 -36.41
CA SER A 253 2.15 31.46 -37.01
C SER A 253 2.11 31.33 -38.54
N ASP A 254 1.59 30.21 -39.02
CA ASP A 254 1.43 29.96 -40.47
C ASP A 254 0.49 30.97 -41.14
N MET A 255 -0.53 31.46 -40.42
CA MET A 255 -1.44 32.51 -40.89
C MET A 255 -0.85 33.91 -40.85
N ASN A 256 0.12 34.21 -39.98
CA ASN A 256 0.71 35.55 -39.78
C ASN A 256 2.03 35.80 -40.54
N GLY A 257 2.50 34.84 -41.34
CA GLY A 257 3.60 35.02 -42.31
C GLY A 257 4.84 35.73 -41.76
N GLY A 258 5.65 35.07 -40.96
CA GLY A 258 7.04 35.51 -40.69
C GLY A 258 7.30 36.18 -39.32
N ALA A 259 6.32 36.49 -38.51
CA ALA A 259 6.55 37.16 -37.23
C ALA A 259 7.20 36.26 -36.14
N GLU A 260 7.16 34.94 -36.29
CA GLU A 260 7.83 34.01 -35.38
C GLU A 260 9.32 33.84 -35.67
N ASP A 261 9.73 33.97 -36.94
CA ASP A 261 11.16 33.95 -37.30
C ASP A 261 11.91 35.11 -36.64
N ASP A 262 11.28 36.29 -36.53
CA ASP A 262 11.87 37.48 -35.90
C ASP A 262 12.05 37.28 -34.38
N VAL A 263 11.07 36.69 -33.69
CA VAL A 263 11.18 36.45 -32.25
C VAL A 263 12.22 35.36 -31.93
N ALA A 264 12.29 34.33 -32.75
CA ALA A 264 13.29 33.26 -32.62
C ALA A 264 14.73 33.82 -32.90
N GLU A 265 14.86 34.71 -33.87
CA GLU A 265 16.15 35.36 -34.17
C GLU A 265 16.60 36.27 -33.01
N ILE A 266 15.69 37.05 -32.41
CA ILE A 266 16.00 37.87 -31.23
C ILE A 266 16.43 36.98 -30.05
N GLU A 267 15.77 35.84 -29.84
CA GLU A 267 16.12 34.87 -28.77
C GLU A 267 17.54 34.35 -28.98
N ARG A 268 17.88 33.92 -30.19
CA ARG A 268 19.20 33.42 -30.52
C ARG A 268 20.26 34.49 -30.29
N ARG A 269 20.05 35.70 -30.82
CA ARG A 269 20.97 36.85 -30.66
C ARG A 269 21.15 37.26 -29.20
N LEU A 270 20.07 37.21 -28.39
CA LEU A 270 20.12 37.52 -26.96
C LEU A 270 20.92 36.46 -26.15
N SER A 271 20.87 35.20 -26.54
CA SER A 271 21.67 34.16 -25.94
C SER A 271 23.15 34.24 -26.24
N GLU A 272 23.49 34.67 -27.47
CA GLU A 272 24.87 34.79 -27.98
C GLU A 272 25.54 36.13 -27.62
N ALA A 273 24.74 37.15 -27.28
CA ALA A 273 25.25 38.51 -27.02
C ALA A 273 26.04 38.61 -25.71
N ASP A 274 27.20 39.24 -25.77
CA ASP A 274 28.01 39.56 -24.60
C ASP A 274 27.55 40.88 -23.98
N LEU A 275 26.49 40.77 -23.11
CA LEU A 275 25.86 41.91 -22.47
C LEU A 275 26.28 42.02 -20.99
N PRO A 276 26.47 43.26 -20.48
CA PRO A 276 26.62 43.49 -19.06
C PRO A 276 25.39 42.93 -18.27
N GLU A 277 25.59 42.43 -17.06
CA GLU A 277 24.57 41.72 -16.31
C GLU A 277 23.28 42.53 -16.10
N HIS A 278 23.40 43.83 -15.83
CA HIS A 278 22.25 44.74 -15.66
C HIS A 278 21.42 44.92 -16.94
N VAL A 279 22.12 44.94 -18.12
CA VAL A 279 21.48 45.06 -19.44
C VAL A 279 20.82 43.75 -19.81
N ARG A 280 21.48 42.62 -19.58
CA ARG A 280 20.95 41.28 -19.82
C ARG A 280 19.63 41.06 -19.09
N LYS A 281 19.56 41.32 -17.76
CA LYS A 281 18.34 41.24 -16.99
C LYS A 281 17.18 42.05 -17.54
N LYS A 282 17.48 43.26 -18.01
CA LYS A 282 16.45 44.14 -18.59
C LYS A 282 15.98 43.63 -19.95
N ALA A 283 16.91 43.23 -20.81
CA ALA A 283 16.59 42.67 -22.12
C ALA A 283 15.75 41.37 -22.01
N GLU A 284 16.09 40.46 -21.11
CA GLU A 284 15.33 39.24 -20.87
C GLU A 284 13.90 39.52 -20.36
N ASN A 285 13.73 40.55 -19.55
CA ASN A 285 12.39 40.96 -19.09
C ASN A 285 11.53 41.53 -20.23
N GLU A 286 12.12 42.39 -21.08
CA GLU A 286 11.40 42.92 -22.23
C GLU A 286 11.13 41.84 -23.29
N PHE A 287 12.06 40.91 -23.49
CA PHE A 287 11.84 39.75 -24.35
C PHE A 287 10.71 38.88 -23.91
N ARG A 288 10.58 38.66 -22.58
CA ARG A 288 9.47 37.89 -21.99
C ARG A 288 8.11 38.59 -22.22
N LYS A 289 8.07 39.93 -22.18
CA LYS A 289 6.87 40.70 -22.53
C LYS A 289 6.56 40.58 -24.03
N LEU A 290 7.57 40.63 -24.88
CA LEU A 290 7.42 40.47 -26.33
C LEU A 290 6.78 39.12 -26.68
N LYS A 291 7.22 38.02 -26.03
CA LYS A 291 6.62 36.68 -26.20
C LYS A 291 5.13 36.60 -25.78
N ALA A 292 4.71 37.46 -24.86
CA ALA A 292 3.32 37.48 -24.37
C ALA A 292 2.41 38.42 -25.15
N MET A 293 2.97 39.30 -25.99
CA MET A 293 2.22 40.26 -26.79
C MET A 293 1.75 39.65 -28.12
N GLN A 294 0.70 40.23 -28.68
CA GLN A 294 0.29 39.88 -30.04
C GLN A 294 1.34 40.36 -31.05
N PRO A 295 1.84 39.50 -31.95
CA PRO A 295 2.94 39.84 -32.88
C PRO A 295 2.66 41.02 -33.78
N ALA A 296 1.39 41.26 -34.13
CA ALA A 296 0.98 42.37 -35.02
C ALA A 296 0.65 43.69 -34.27
N SER A 297 0.86 43.76 -32.95
CA SER A 297 0.58 44.98 -32.18
C SER A 297 1.68 46.02 -32.37
N SER A 298 1.27 47.31 -32.35
CA SER A 298 2.24 48.42 -32.41
C SER A 298 3.22 48.42 -31.22
N GLU A 299 2.77 47.93 -30.07
CA GLU A 299 3.58 47.79 -28.87
C GLU A 299 4.67 46.73 -29.04
N ALA A 300 4.32 45.57 -29.65
CA ALA A 300 5.32 44.53 -29.96
C ALA A 300 6.39 45.04 -30.90
N ALA A 301 6.06 45.87 -31.90
CA ALA A 301 7.02 46.49 -32.80
C ALA A 301 7.99 47.43 -32.06
N VAL A 302 7.49 48.20 -31.09
CA VAL A 302 8.34 49.09 -30.27
C VAL A 302 9.31 48.29 -29.40
N VAL A 303 8.81 47.21 -28.73
CA VAL A 303 9.65 46.37 -27.88
C VAL A 303 10.68 45.61 -28.71
N ARG A 304 10.33 45.18 -29.93
CA ARG A 304 11.27 44.52 -30.88
C ARG A 304 12.39 45.44 -31.24
N ASN A 305 12.06 46.66 -31.72
CA ASN A 305 13.04 47.66 -32.08
C ASN A 305 13.98 48.04 -30.90
N TYR A 306 13.41 48.13 -29.68
CA TYR A 306 14.20 48.35 -28.47
C TYR A 306 15.22 47.24 -28.21
N LEU A 307 14.80 45.96 -28.34
CA LEU A 307 15.70 44.82 -28.19
C LEU A 307 16.76 44.77 -29.27
N GLU A 308 16.43 45.06 -30.51
CA GLU A 308 17.39 45.15 -31.62
C GLU A 308 18.46 46.21 -31.35
N VAL A 309 18.07 47.39 -30.88
CA VAL A 309 19.05 48.45 -30.53
C VAL A 309 19.98 48.02 -29.40
N ILE A 310 19.46 47.30 -28.38
CA ILE A 310 20.29 46.75 -27.30
C ILE A 310 21.30 45.73 -27.86
N LEU A 311 20.85 44.84 -28.75
CA LEU A 311 21.69 43.78 -29.31
C LEU A 311 22.73 44.29 -30.30
N ASP A 312 22.42 45.41 -31.02
CA ASP A 312 23.33 46.03 -31.96
C ASP A 312 24.35 46.93 -31.28
N THR A 313 24.12 47.34 -30.05
CA THR A 313 25.04 48.19 -29.30
C THR A 313 26.29 47.42 -28.88
N PRO A 314 27.51 47.92 -29.24
CA PRO A 314 28.76 47.23 -28.91
C PRO A 314 29.19 47.47 -27.44
N TRP A 315 28.51 46.85 -26.47
CA TRP A 315 28.66 47.08 -25.03
C TRP A 315 30.10 46.88 -24.51
N ASN A 316 30.81 45.89 -25.03
CA ASN A 316 32.13 45.52 -24.56
C ASN A 316 33.25 45.94 -25.56
N LYS A 317 32.90 46.73 -26.60
CA LYS A 317 33.89 47.25 -27.52
C LYS A 317 34.27 48.68 -27.15
N ALA A 318 35.45 48.86 -26.63
CA ALA A 318 36.02 50.17 -26.36
C ALA A 318 37.04 50.54 -27.46
N SER A 319 37.01 51.78 -27.92
CA SER A 319 38.04 52.27 -28.76
C SER A 319 39.38 52.33 -28.01
N LYS A 320 40.48 52.02 -28.69
CA LYS A 320 41.80 52.19 -28.09
C LYS A 320 42.05 53.69 -27.86
N VAL A 321 42.03 54.07 -26.59
CA VAL A 321 42.35 55.44 -26.19
C VAL A 321 43.87 55.57 -26.19
N SER A 322 44.37 56.44 -27.00
CA SER A 322 45.78 56.83 -26.96
C SER A 322 45.91 58.01 -25.96
N ILE A 323 46.45 57.70 -24.78
CA ILE A 323 46.73 58.72 -23.77
C ILE A 323 48.12 59.39 -24.16
N ASN A 324 48.08 60.34 -25.03
CA ASN A 324 49.24 61.17 -25.38
C ASN A 324 48.84 62.63 -25.12
N LEU A 325 49.27 63.16 -23.99
CA LEU A 325 48.93 64.52 -23.53
C LEU A 325 49.46 65.57 -24.48
N ASN A 326 50.70 65.40 -24.99
CA ASN A 326 51.32 66.34 -25.92
C ASN A 326 50.48 66.43 -27.21
N LYS A 327 50.02 65.30 -27.75
CA LYS A 327 49.16 65.28 -28.92
C LYS A 327 47.79 65.91 -28.67
N ALA A 328 47.27 65.77 -27.47
CA ALA A 328 46.03 66.39 -27.07
C ALA A 328 46.15 67.89 -26.97
N GLN A 329 47.24 68.36 -26.42
CA GLN A 329 47.58 69.80 -26.38
C GLN A 329 47.72 70.38 -27.78
N ASP A 330 48.52 69.75 -28.66
CA ASP A 330 48.69 70.20 -30.05
C ASP A 330 47.36 70.35 -30.80
N ILE A 331 46.41 69.38 -30.57
CA ILE A 331 45.09 69.44 -31.19
C ILE A 331 44.26 70.59 -30.57
N LEU A 332 44.26 70.77 -29.28
CA LEU A 332 43.54 71.86 -28.61
C LEU A 332 44.06 73.22 -29.00
N ASP A 333 45.39 73.35 -29.21
CA ASP A 333 46.03 74.58 -29.61
C ASP A 333 45.81 74.90 -31.13
N SER A 334 45.65 73.84 -31.94
CA SER A 334 45.32 74.01 -33.34
C SER A 334 43.88 74.43 -33.59
N ASP A 335 42.96 73.88 -32.81
CA ASP A 335 41.54 74.09 -33.02
C ASP A 335 40.96 75.31 -32.30
N HIS A 336 41.62 75.77 -31.23
CA HIS A 336 41.14 76.87 -30.39
C HIS A 336 42.25 77.92 -30.14
N TYR A 337 42.00 79.18 -30.48
CA TYR A 337 42.89 80.27 -30.18
C TYR A 337 42.68 80.86 -28.79
N GLY A 338 43.73 80.88 -27.96
CA GLY A 338 43.63 81.27 -26.54
C GLY A 338 42.90 80.24 -25.69
N LEU A 339 42.26 80.65 -24.63
CA LEU A 339 41.50 79.75 -23.67
C LEU A 339 42.44 78.83 -22.89
N ASP A 340 43.62 79.29 -22.48
CA ASP A 340 44.67 78.48 -21.84
C ASP A 340 44.18 77.79 -20.59
N ASP A 341 43.53 78.49 -19.68
CA ASP A 341 42.91 77.87 -18.40
C ASP A 341 41.90 76.80 -18.70
N VAL A 342 41.12 76.88 -19.81
CA VAL A 342 40.10 75.85 -20.18
C VAL A 342 40.79 74.64 -20.78
N LYS A 343 41.88 74.81 -21.54
CA LYS A 343 42.66 73.75 -22.11
C LYS A 343 43.37 72.95 -21.02
N ASP A 344 44.02 73.61 -20.08
CA ASP A 344 44.66 72.96 -18.91
C ASP A 344 43.68 72.17 -18.09
N ARG A 345 42.51 72.71 -17.80
CA ARG A 345 41.46 71.97 -17.12
C ARG A 345 40.91 70.74 -17.87
N SER A 346 40.90 70.86 -19.21
CA SER A 346 40.46 69.74 -20.07
C SER A 346 41.49 68.60 -20.10
N GLU A 347 42.76 68.91 -19.96
CA GLU A 347 43.86 67.96 -19.84
C GLU A 347 43.82 67.22 -18.48
N GLU A 348 43.61 67.93 -17.33
CA GLU A 348 43.48 67.36 -16.01
C GLU A 348 42.34 66.35 -15.93
N ARG A 349 41.20 66.61 -16.57
CA ARG A 349 40.07 65.72 -16.60
C ARG A 349 40.26 64.40 -17.40
N ARG A 350 41.28 64.40 -18.32
CA ARG A 350 41.61 63.18 -19.08
C ARG A 350 42.56 62.23 -18.34
N VAL A 351 43.24 62.73 -17.30
CA VAL A 351 44.23 61.97 -16.53
C VAL A 351 43.61 61.38 -15.24
N GLY A 352 42.40 61.80 -14.78
CA GLY A 352 41.61 61.28 -13.70
C GLY A 352 40.55 60.36 -14.23
#